data_0886dd57f4c64941a3cae18e4bec197a
#
_entry.id   0886dd57f4c64941a3cae18e4bec197a
#
_cell.length_a   1.000
_cell.length_b   1.000
_cell.length_c   1.000
_cell.angle_alpha   90.00
_cell.angle_beta   90.00
_cell.angle_gamma   90.00
#
_symmetry.space_group_name_H-M   'P 1'
#
loop_
_entity.id
_entity.type
_entity.pdbx_description
1 polymer ?
#
loop_
_entity_poly.entity_id
_entity_poly.type
_entity_poly.pdbx_seq_one_letter_code
_entity_poly.pdbx_strand_id
1 'polypeptide(L)'
;QGDLTICSDAMEPIMQAADLVERVKDSGLLPEENGVGVDPAGVTALVDELEARGIGIGLQVAVRQGYALSPASWGSEIKLKNGSLKHAAQPLMAWCVGNAKAEVKGGAVVITKQSAGRAKIDPLVASFNAIMLMARNPEPKEAGWNDYLASLGVPA
;
A
#
# COMPACT_ATOMS: atom_id res chain seq x y z
N GLN A 1 17.73 5.04 -7.33
CA GLN A 1 18.46 5.60 -6.19
C GLN A 1 17.42 6.06 -5.18
N GLY A 2 17.44 5.52 -3.95
CA GLY A 2 16.47 5.82 -2.92
C GLY A 2 15.30 4.83 -2.79
N ASP A 3 15.25 3.78 -3.59
CA ASP A 3 14.17 2.77 -3.50
C ASP A 3 14.36 1.81 -2.32
N LEU A 4 15.56 1.75 -1.74
CA LEU A 4 15.91 0.85 -0.65
C LEU A 4 16.82 1.54 0.33
N THR A 5 16.46 1.49 1.61
CA THR A 5 17.30 1.92 2.73
C THR A 5 17.78 0.70 3.50
N ILE A 6 19.07 0.65 3.79
CA ILE A 6 19.63 -0.37 4.67
C ILE A 6 19.62 0.19 6.07
N CYS A 7 18.85 -0.43 6.95
CA CYS A 7 18.68 0.01 8.33
C CYS A 7 19.71 -0.63 9.25
N SER A 8 20.10 0.07 10.31
CA SER A 8 21.10 -0.36 11.28
C SER A 8 20.51 -1.24 12.38
N ASP A 9 19.24 -1.10 12.68
CA ASP A 9 18.52 -1.87 13.69
C ASP A 9 17.11 -2.27 13.23
N ALA A 10 16.44 -3.10 14.04
CA ALA A 10 15.13 -3.66 13.69
C ALA A 10 13.96 -2.67 13.82
N MET A 11 14.11 -1.59 14.59
CA MET A 11 13.06 -0.57 14.76
C MET A 11 13.11 0.51 13.70
N GLU A 12 14.28 0.78 13.14
CA GLU A 12 14.48 1.83 12.16
C GLU A 12 13.53 1.69 10.93
N PRO A 13 13.34 0.50 10.30
CA PRO A 13 12.39 0.37 9.20
C PRO A 13 10.94 0.60 9.62
N ILE A 14 10.59 0.27 10.86
CA ILE A 14 9.24 0.51 11.41
C ILE A 14 9.00 2.02 11.57
N MET A 15 9.96 2.73 12.16
CA MET A 15 9.91 4.17 12.32
C MET A 15 9.84 4.89 10.96
N GLN A 16 10.67 4.50 10.00
CA GLN A 16 10.67 5.08 8.65
C GLN A 16 9.34 4.82 7.91
N ALA A 17 8.73 3.64 8.08
CA ALA A 17 7.41 3.35 7.53
C ALA A 17 6.34 4.24 8.17
N ALA A 18 6.37 4.41 9.49
CA ALA A 18 5.44 5.28 10.22
C ALA A 18 5.62 6.75 9.84
N ASP A 19 6.86 7.25 9.68
CA ASP A 19 7.16 8.60 9.18
C ASP A 19 6.56 8.84 7.79
N LEU A 20 6.61 7.84 6.93
CA LEU A 20 6.02 7.94 5.59
C LEU A 20 4.50 8.07 5.66
N VAL A 21 3.85 7.24 6.48
CA VAL A 21 2.39 7.29 6.67
C VAL A 21 1.96 8.62 7.28
N GLU A 22 2.69 9.12 8.28
CA GLU A 22 2.45 10.42 8.90
C GLU A 22 2.53 11.56 7.87
N ARG A 23 3.56 11.58 7.03
CA ARG A 23 3.68 12.58 5.94
C ARG A 23 2.51 12.53 4.97
N VAL A 24 2.02 11.33 4.62
CA VAL A 24 0.85 11.19 3.74
C VAL A 24 -0.41 11.69 4.44
N LYS A 25 -0.58 11.40 5.73
CA LYS A 25 -1.68 11.94 6.55
C LYS A 25 -1.65 13.47 6.60
N ASP A 26 -0.49 14.05 6.89
CA ASP A 26 -0.31 15.51 7.03
C ASP A 26 -0.51 16.24 5.70
N SER A 27 -0.25 15.59 4.57
CA SER A 27 -0.55 16.13 3.24
C SER A 27 -2.06 16.11 2.90
N GLY A 28 -2.92 15.58 3.78
CA GLY A 28 -4.36 15.48 3.54
C GLY A 28 -4.78 14.42 2.53
N LEU A 29 -3.86 13.54 2.10
CA LEU A 29 -4.13 12.52 1.08
C LEU A 29 -4.70 11.21 1.64
N LEU A 30 -4.68 11.00 2.97
CA LEU A 30 -5.36 9.86 3.57
C LEU A 30 -6.85 10.16 3.76
N PRO A 31 -7.73 9.19 3.49
CA PRO A 31 -9.13 9.28 3.89
C PRO A 31 -9.25 9.34 5.42
N GLU A 32 -10.39 9.79 5.93
CA GLU A 32 -10.61 9.91 7.37
C GLU A 32 -10.65 8.57 8.09
N GLU A 33 -11.06 7.52 7.39
CA GLU A 33 -11.14 6.16 7.90
C GLU A 33 -10.53 5.15 6.94
N ASN A 34 -9.99 4.07 7.48
CA ASN A 34 -9.48 2.92 6.71
C ASN A 34 -8.43 3.29 5.65
N GLY A 35 -7.63 4.33 5.93
CA GLY A 35 -6.62 4.84 4.99
C GLY A 35 -5.32 4.02 4.94
N VAL A 36 -5.03 3.22 5.97
CA VAL A 36 -3.79 2.46 6.11
C VAL A 36 -4.09 0.97 6.20
N GLY A 37 -3.79 0.23 5.15
CA GLY A 37 -3.96 -1.22 5.10
C GLY A 37 -2.73 -1.95 5.60
N VAL A 38 -2.87 -2.76 6.64
CA VAL A 38 -1.79 -3.56 7.22
C VAL A 38 -2.08 -5.07 7.07
N ASP A 39 -1.03 -5.85 6.87
CA ASP A 39 -1.12 -7.31 7.04
C ASP A 39 -1.20 -7.61 8.55
N PRO A 40 -2.23 -8.30 9.03
CA PRO A 40 -2.36 -8.60 10.45
C PRO A 40 -1.26 -9.49 11.02
N ALA A 41 -0.47 -10.15 10.17
CA ALA A 41 0.63 -11.00 10.60
C ALA A 41 1.92 -10.19 10.84
N GLY A 42 2.35 -10.10 12.10
CA GLY A 42 3.68 -9.59 12.45
C GLY A 42 3.84 -8.05 12.41
N VAL A 43 2.76 -7.29 12.46
CA VAL A 43 2.80 -5.82 12.36
C VAL A 43 2.58 -5.07 13.68
N THR A 44 2.56 -5.75 14.83
CA THR A 44 2.25 -5.13 16.13
C THR A 44 3.09 -3.87 16.38
N ALA A 45 4.41 -3.96 16.21
CA ALA A 45 5.28 -2.81 16.44
C ALA A 45 5.01 -1.61 15.49
N LEU A 46 4.60 -1.88 14.24
CA LEU A 46 4.19 -0.81 13.32
C LEU A 46 2.86 -0.19 13.75
N VAL A 47 1.90 -1.00 14.19
CA VAL A 47 0.60 -0.52 14.70
C VAL A 47 0.82 0.38 15.90
N ASP A 48 1.61 -0.05 16.88
CA ASP A 48 1.94 0.72 18.08
C ASP A 48 2.61 2.05 17.72
N GLU A 49 3.55 2.04 16.78
CA GLU A 49 4.25 3.25 16.33
C GLU A 49 3.31 4.22 15.59
N LEU A 50 2.39 3.70 14.77
CA LEU A 50 1.36 4.50 14.10
C LEU A 50 0.39 5.12 15.12
N GLU A 51 -0.04 4.37 16.12
CA GLU A 51 -0.90 4.89 17.20
C GLU A 51 -0.22 6.01 17.99
N ALA A 52 1.07 5.86 18.31
CA ALA A 52 1.85 6.90 18.99
C ALA A 52 1.90 8.22 18.21
N ARG A 53 1.73 8.17 16.87
CA ARG A 53 1.67 9.33 15.96
C ARG A 53 0.25 9.80 15.66
N GLY A 54 -0.74 9.33 16.41
CA GLY A 54 -2.14 9.70 16.22
C GLY A 54 -2.76 9.13 14.94
N ILE A 55 -2.19 8.03 14.42
CA ILE A 55 -2.74 7.24 13.34
C ILE A 55 -3.39 6.01 13.96
N GLY A 56 -4.52 6.22 14.63
CA GLY A 56 -5.20 5.22 15.43
C GLY A 56 -5.99 4.20 14.61
N ILE A 57 -6.66 3.31 15.34
CA ILE A 57 -7.36 2.13 14.81
C ILE A 57 -8.46 2.48 13.79
N GLY A 58 -9.03 3.67 13.81
CA GLY A 58 -10.00 4.14 12.81
C GLY A 58 -9.40 4.36 11.42
N LEU A 59 -8.11 4.73 11.38
CA LEU A 59 -7.37 4.90 10.13
C LEU A 59 -6.73 3.59 9.66
N GLN A 60 -6.45 2.66 10.56
CA GLN A 60 -5.81 1.39 10.27
C GLN A 60 -6.85 0.30 9.99
N VAL A 61 -6.58 -0.56 9.03
CA VAL A 61 -7.43 -1.71 8.73
C VAL A 61 -6.60 -2.94 8.38
N ALA A 62 -6.95 -4.07 8.99
CA ALA A 62 -6.36 -5.36 8.66
C ALA A 62 -6.81 -5.80 7.25
N VAL A 63 -5.88 -6.03 6.36
CA VAL A 63 -6.13 -6.57 5.02
C VAL A 63 -5.76 -8.05 5.01
N ARG A 64 -6.78 -8.90 4.80
CA ARG A 64 -6.56 -10.34 4.70
C ARG A 64 -5.73 -10.68 3.48
N GLN A 65 -4.73 -11.53 3.68
CA GLN A 65 -3.77 -11.94 2.65
C GLN A 65 -4.25 -13.18 1.86
N GLY A 66 -3.45 -13.61 0.90
CA GLY A 66 -3.70 -14.81 0.11
C GLY A 66 -4.92 -14.68 -0.81
N TYR A 67 -5.90 -15.56 -0.67
CA TYR A 67 -7.11 -15.57 -1.50
C TYR A 67 -7.90 -14.27 -1.46
N ALA A 68 -7.89 -13.58 -0.33
CA ALA A 68 -8.61 -12.32 -0.15
C ALA A 68 -8.05 -11.19 -1.03
N LEU A 69 -6.80 -11.27 -1.47
CA LEU A 69 -6.19 -10.29 -2.39
C LEU A 69 -6.50 -10.55 -3.88
N SER A 70 -7.21 -11.63 -4.22
CA SER A 70 -7.56 -11.95 -5.61
C SER A 70 -8.27 -10.79 -6.33
N PRO A 71 -9.25 -10.09 -5.74
CA PRO A 71 -9.88 -8.94 -6.40
C PRO A 71 -8.89 -7.81 -6.71
N ALA A 72 -7.92 -7.56 -5.83
CA ALA A 72 -6.89 -6.55 -6.06
C ALA A 72 -5.95 -6.95 -7.20
N SER A 73 -5.59 -8.23 -7.29
CA SER A 73 -4.75 -8.75 -8.37
C SER A 73 -5.43 -8.56 -9.74
N TRP A 74 -6.69 -8.99 -9.89
CA TRP A 74 -7.48 -8.78 -11.10
C TRP A 74 -7.70 -7.29 -11.40
N GLY A 75 -8.07 -6.53 -10.38
CA GLY A 75 -8.29 -5.09 -10.50
C GLY A 75 -7.03 -4.33 -10.94
N SER A 76 -5.87 -4.74 -10.46
CA SER A 76 -4.57 -4.17 -10.88
C SER A 76 -4.32 -4.40 -12.36
N GLU A 77 -4.54 -5.62 -12.85
CA GLU A 77 -4.35 -5.95 -14.25
C GLU A 77 -5.24 -5.10 -15.16
N ILE A 78 -6.53 -4.98 -14.81
CA ILE A 78 -7.48 -4.15 -15.56
C ILE A 78 -7.06 -2.67 -15.55
N LYS A 79 -6.70 -2.15 -14.38
CA LYS A 79 -6.29 -0.75 -14.20
C LYS A 79 -4.98 -0.42 -14.93
N LEU A 80 -4.03 -1.35 -14.98
CA LEU A 80 -2.81 -1.20 -15.77
C LEU A 80 -3.11 -1.20 -17.27
N LYS A 81 -3.96 -2.12 -17.75
CA LYS A 81 -4.33 -2.23 -19.17
C LYS A 81 -5.07 -0.99 -19.69
N ASN A 82 -5.94 -0.40 -18.87
CA ASN A 82 -6.69 0.79 -19.27
C ASN A 82 -6.00 2.12 -18.91
N GLY A 83 -4.80 2.07 -18.30
CA GLY A 83 -3.99 3.23 -17.95
C GLY A 83 -4.49 4.02 -16.73
N SER A 84 -5.49 3.52 -15.98
CA SER A 84 -5.98 4.19 -14.76
C SER A 84 -5.08 3.96 -13.54
N LEU A 85 -4.23 2.92 -13.54
CA LEU A 85 -3.15 2.74 -12.58
C LEU A 85 -1.82 3.10 -13.24
N LYS A 86 -1.18 4.12 -12.72
CA LYS A 86 0.15 4.56 -13.14
C LYS A 86 1.18 4.24 -12.06
N HIS A 87 2.39 3.94 -12.45
CA HIS A 87 3.51 3.66 -11.54
C HIS A 87 4.80 4.31 -12.06
N ALA A 88 5.75 4.53 -11.15
CA ALA A 88 7.00 5.24 -11.45
C ALA A 88 8.05 4.38 -12.18
N ALA A 89 7.71 3.17 -12.62
CA ALA A 89 8.63 2.22 -13.26
C ALA A 89 9.91 1.92 -12.45
N GLN A 90 9.80 1.89 -11.14
CA GLN A 90 10.92 1.65 -10.23
C GLN A 90 11.51 0.25 -10.42
N PRO A 91 12.84 0.12 -10.51
CA PRO A 91 13.50 -1.17 -10.66
C PRO A 91 13.20 -2.17 -9.53
N LEU A 92 13.04 -1.68 -8.29
CA LEU A 92 12.66 -2.52 -7.15
C LEU A 92 11.28 -3.16 -7.35
N MET A 93 10.29 -2.41 -7.84
CA MET A 93 8.96 -2.95 -8.11
C MET A 93 9.02 -3.98 -9.26
N ALA A 94 9.76 -3.70 -10.33
CA ALA A 94 9.94 -4.64 -11.43
C ALA A 94 10.58 -5.96 -10.94
N TRP A 95 11.58 -5.87 -10.06
CA TRP A 95 12.20 -7.04 -9.44
C TRP A 95 11.21 -7.82 -8.56
N CYS A 96 10.39 -7.15 -7.75
CA CYS A 96 9.37 -7.78 -6.91
C CYS A 96 8.30 -8.50 -7.76
N VAL A 97 7.84 -7.88 -8.85
CA VAL A 97 6.92 -8.51 -9.80
C VAL A 97 7.55 -9.75 -10.44
N GLY A 98 8.82 -9.68 -10.83
CA GLY A 98 9.57 -10.82 -11.37
C GLY A 98 9.73 -11.97 -10.37
N ASN A 99 9.66 -11.72 -9.07
CA ASN A 99 9.69 -12.73 -8.00
C ASN A 99 8.32 -13.34 -7.70
N ALA A 100 7.26 -12.78 -8.24
CA ALA A 100 5.90 -13.23 -7.98
C ALA A 100 5.49 -14.35 -8.94
N LYS A 101 4.68 -15.27 -8.42
CA LYS A 101 4.00 -16.31 -9.19
C LYS A 101 2.49 -16.16 -8.95
N ALA A 102 1.74 -16.10 -10.03
CA ALA A 102 0.28 -16.14 -9.97
C ALA A 102 -0.21 -17.58 -10.12
N GLU A 103 -0.99 -18.05 -9.18
CA GLU A 103 -1.62 -19.37 -9.20
C GLU A 103 -3.14 -19.21 -9.19
N VAL A 104 -3.81 -19.80 -10.17
CA VAL A 104 -5.28 -19.84 -10.19
C VAL A 104 -5.74 -21.04 -9.38
N LYS A 105 -6.52 -20.79 -8.34
CA LYS A 105 -7.06 -21.82 -7.45
C LYS A 105 -8.54 -21.52 -7.16
N GLY A 106 -9.44 -22.41 -7.60
CA GLY A 106 -10.86 -22.26 -7.32
C GLY A 106 -11.48 -20.95 -7.84
N GLY A 107 -11.01 -20.42 -8.98
CA GLY A 107 -11.49 -19.15 -9.54
C GLY A 107 -10.85 -17.91 -8.94
N ALA A 108 -9.98 -18.02 -7.95
CA ALA A 108 -9.20 -16.92 -7.40
C ALA A 108 -7.75 -16.96 -7.90
N VAL A 109 -7.12 -15.78 -7.99
CA VAL A 109 -5.67 -15.65 -8.22
C VAL A 109 -4.98 -15.45 -6.88
N VAL A 110 -4.04 -16.34 -6.58
CA VAL A 110 -3.19 -16.22 -5.38
C VAL A 110 -1.78 -15.87 -5.85
N ILE A 111 -1.25 -14.78 -5.34
CA ILE A 111 0.13 -14.37 -5.60
C ILE A 111 1.04 -14.94 -4.54
N THR A 112 2.04 -15.69 -4.98
CA THR A 112 3.05 -16.31 -4.13
C THR A 112 4.46 -15.96 -4.62
N LYS A 113 5.48 -16.29 -3.84
CA LYS A 113 6.88 -16.17 -4.28
C LYS A 113 7.21 -17.29 -5.26
N GLN A 114 7.93 -16.99 -6.34
CA GLN A 114 8.34 -17.98 -7.34
C GLN A 114 9.24 -19.06 -6.77
N SER A 115 10.12 -18.70 -5.85
CA SER A 115 11.03 -19.65 -5.21
C SER A 115 11.15 -19.37 -3.72
N ALA A 116 11.45 -20.40 -2.96
CA ALA A 116 11.82 -20.26 -1.55
C ALA A 116 13.14 -19.46 -1.42
N GLY A 117 13.30 -18.74 -0.32
CA GLY A 117 14.54 -18.09 0.03
C GLY A 117 14.53 -16.57 -0.16
N ARG A 118 15.40 -16.04 -1.03
CA ARG A 118 15.68 -14.59 -1.12
C ARG A 118 14.65 -13.77 -1.89
N ALA A 119 13.72 -14.41 -2.60
CA ALA A 119 12.67 -13.71 -3.34
C ALA A 119 11.77 -12.89 -2.39
N LYS A 120 11.58 -11.62 -2.70
CA LYS A 120 10.72 -10.71 -1.96
C LYS A 120 9.65 -10.15 -2.90
N ILE A 121 8.43 -10.03 -2.39
CA ILE A 121 7.27 -9.48 -3.10
C ILE A 121 6.52 -8.44 -2.25
N ASP A 122 7.10 -8.01 -1.14
CA ASP A 122 6.44 -7.17 -0.15
C ASP A 122 5.90 -5.84 -0.74
N PRO A 123 6.64 -5.09 -1.58
CA PRO A 123 6.11 -3.91 -2.26
C PRO A 123 4.90 -4.19 -3.17
N LEU A 124 4.89 -5.34 -3.86
CA LEU A 124 3.76 -5.74 -4.68
C LEU A 124 2.53 -6.05 -3.83
N VAL A 125 2.71 -6.78 -2.72
CA VAL A 125 1.62 -7.09 -1.78
C VAL A 125 1.08 -5.82 -1.11
N ALA A 126 1.96 -4.89 -0.73
CA ALA A 126 1.55 -3.59 -0.20
C ALA A 126 0.70 -2.80 -1.22
N SER A 127 1.04 -2.87 -2.51
CA SER A 127 0.23 -2.28 -3.58
C SER A 127 -1.16 -2.91 -3.68
N PHE A 128 -1.27 -4.23 -3.53
CA PHE A 128 -2.58 -4.90 -3.49
C PHE A 128 -3.40 -4.50 -2.27
N ASN A 129 -2.78 -4.35 -1.11
CA ASN A 129 -3.46 -3.83 0.08
C ASN A 129 -4.06 -2.44 -0.20
N ALA A 130 -3.28 -1.53 -0.78
CA ALA A 130 -3.76 -0.20 -1.15
C ALA A 130 -4.91 -0.26 -2.17
N ILE A 131 -4.82 -1.11 -3.20
CA ILE A 131 -5.87 -1.29 -4.19
C ILE A 131 -7.16 -1.85 -3.57
N MET A 132 -7.05 -2.76 -2.60
CA MET A 132 -8.21 -3.25 -1.84
C MET A 132 -8.91 -2.13 -1.07
N LEU A 133 -8.16 -1.21 -0.47
CA LEU A 133 -8.75 -0.06 0.21
C LEU A 133 -9.37 0.93 -0.77
N MET A 134 -8.69 1.25 -1.86
CA MET A 134 -9.21 2.12 -2.92
C MET A 134 -10.49 1.56 -3.56
N ALA A 135 -10.63 0.24 -3.65
CA ALA A 135 -11.85 -0.39 -4.18
C ALA A 135 -13.09 -0.21 -3.28
N ARG A 136 -12.91 0.25 -2.05
CA ARG A 136 -14.01 0.63 -1.14
C ARG A 136 -14.55 2.04 -1.41
N ASN A 137 -13.99 2.75 -2.39
CA ASN A 137 -14.30 4.14 -2.73
C ASN A 137 -14.25 5.05 -1.49
N PRO A 138 -13.09 5.16 -0.81
CA PRO A 138 -12.97 6.00 0.37
C PRO A 138 -13.29 7.44 0.00
N GLU A 139 -14.02 8.12 0.87
CA GLU A 139 -14.30 9.54 0.70
C GLU A 139 -13.01 10.35 0.84
N PRO A 140 -12.68 11.24 -0.11
CA PRO A 140 -11.54 12.11 0.02
C PRO A 140 -11.79 13.10 1.16
N LYS A 141 -10.73 13.47 1.87
CA LYS A 141 -10.78 14.55 2.85
C LYS A 141 -11.01 15.86 2.10
N GLU A 142 -12.18 16.47 2.23
CA GLU A 142 -12.61 17.63 1.43
C GLU A 142 -11.59 18.78 1.43
N ALA A 143 -10.97 19.05 2.56
CA ALA A 143 -9.96 20.11 2.70
C ALA A 143 -8.71 19.84 1.82
N GLY A 144 -8.20 18.63 1.82
CA GLY A 144 -6.99 18.27 1.07
C GLY A 144 -7.19 18.28 -0.45
N TRP A 145 -8.39 17.95 -0.92
CA TRP A 145 -8.70 17.97 -2.34
C TRP A 145 -8.78 19.39 -2.90
N ASN A 146 -9.46 20.29 -2.19
CA ASN A 146 -9.57 21.69 -2.58
C ASN A 146 -8.22 22.41 -2.53
N ASP A 147 -7.39 22.14 -1.52
CA ASP A 147 -6.05 22.68 -1.42
C ASP A 147 -5.14 22.16 -2.54
N TYR A 148 -5.27 20.89 -2.88
CA TYR A 148 -4.55 20.28 -4.00
C TYR A 148 -4.97 20.92 -5.33
N LEU A 149 -6.27 21.07 -5.60
CA LEU A 149 -6.76 21.75 -6.80
C LEU A 149 -6.30 23.20 -6.86
N ALA A 150 -6.34 23.93 -5.75
CA ALA A 150 -5.85 25.28 -5.65
C ALA A 150 -4.34 25.37 -5.96
N SER A 151 -3.55 24.40 -5.50
CA SER A 151 -2.11 24.31 -5.81
C SER A 151 -1.82 24.10 -7.30
N LEU A 152 -2.78 23.51 -8.03
CA LEU A 152 -2.71 23.30 -9.49
C LEU A 152 -3.29 24.46 -10.29
N GLY A 153 -3.80 25.54 -9.61
CA GLY A 153 -4.45 26.66 -10.27
C GLY A 153 -5.84 26.33 -10.85
N VAL A 154 -6.46 25.23 -10.39
CA VAL A 154 -7.81 24.85 -10.80
C VAL A 154 -8.82 25.46 -9.80
N PRO A 155 -9.74 26.33 -10.21
CA PRO A 155 -10.77 26.84 -9.31
C PRO A 155 -11.70 25.71 -8.84
N ALA A 156 -12.07 25.75 -7.55
CA ALA A 156 -12.99 24.80 -6.93
C ALA A 156 -14.41 24.89 -7.52
#